data_169d9c21349e86e831feb1cd78f2eac3
#
_entry.id   169d9c21349e86e831feb1cd78f2eac3
#
_cell.length_a   1.000
_cell.length_b   1.000
_cell.length_c   1.000
_cell.angle_alpha   90.00
_cell.angle_beta   90.00
_cell.angle_gamma   90.00
#
_symmetry.space_group_name_H-M   'P 1'
#
loop_
_entity.id
_entity.type
_entity.pdbx_description
1 polymer ?
#
loop_
_entity_poly.entity_id
_entity_poly.type
_entity_poly.pdbx_seq_one_letter_code
_entity_poly.pdbx_strand_id
1 'polypeptide(L)'
;MNQIIPIENNIYVLGVEKGQRLLKPYRYNIETKKFSKIKTEDDLDFDHMVYDVFNHDLYLCASNQKEENQALEEANAGKGSKYIAPNTHIYRLKNNQLKRIYTTNRKLVYRMLPMESGNLAFTESDTIPAWNPQYHTYTLDTKTNKKKAGINIDEIMDVTQYACFSSSHQIILLGRNDKHQGIYTYDIDSGKTELLYESKNELINSFELLE
;
A
#
# COMPACT_ATOMS: atom_id res chain seq x y z
N MET A 1 -7.32 1.37 10.72
CA MET A 1 -8.51 1.91 9.99
C MET A 1 -9.01 0.78 9.11
N ASN A 2 -10.27 0.41 9.22
CA ASN A 2 -10.83 -0.62 8.36
C ASN A 2 -11.04 -0.01 6.98
N GLN A 3 -10.46 -0.61 5.96
CA GLN A 3 -10.65 -0.16 4.58
C GLN A 3 -11.89 -0.79 3.98
N ILE A 4 -12.62 -0.01 3.18
CA ILE A 4 -13.83 -0.42 2.46
C ILE A 4 -13.66 -0.01 1.01
N ILE A 5 -13.72 -0.97 0.10
CA ILE A 5 -13.59 -0.73 -1.35
C ILE A 5 -14.81 -1.31 -2.07
N PRO A 6 -15.70 -0.47 -2.62
CA PRO A 6 -16.77 -0.92 -3.49
C PRO A 6 -16.21 -1.27 -4.88
N ILE A 7 -16.59 -2.43 -5.41
CA ILE A 7 -16.25 -2.87 -6.76
C ILE A 7 -17.49 -3.53 -7.33
N GLU A 8 -18.14 -2.89 -8.29
CA GLU A 8 -19.39 -3.36 -8.90
C GLU A 8 -20.44 -3.73 -7.84
N ASN A 9 -20.96 -4.95 -7.86
CA ASN A 9 -21.93 -5.47 -6.90
C ASN A 9 -21.33 -6.03 -5.61
N ASN A 10 -20.07 -5.75 -5.34
CA ASN A 10 -19.38 -6.22 -4.15
C ASN A 10 -18.75 -5.07 -3.35
N ILE A 11 -18.71 -5.24 -2.05
CA ILE A 11 -17.94 -4.38 -1.14
C ILE A 11 -16.87 -5.25 -0.48
N TYR A 12 -15.63 -4.90 -0.68
CA TYR A 12 -14.49 -5.55 -0.02
C TYR A 12 -14.12 -4.79 1.24
N VAL A 13 -13.84 -5.52 2.31
CA VAL A 13 -13.58 -4.93 3.63
C VAL A 13 -12.41 -5.64 4.29
N LEU A 14 -11.49 -4.89 4.87
CA LEU A 14 -10.58 -5.42 5.89
C LEU A 14 -11.24 -5.27 7.26
N GLY A 15 -11.44 -6.37 7.94
CA GLY A 15 -12.14 -6.43 9.22
C GLY A 15 -11.54 -7.43 10.19
N VAL A 16 -11.91 -7.29 11.47
CA VAL A 16 -11.50 -8.18 12.55
C VAL A 16 -12.72 -8.91 13.06
N GLU A 17 -12.65 -10.25 13.17
CA GLU A 17 -13.70 -11.04 13.81
C GLU A 17 -13.71 -10.81 15.33
N LYS A 18 -14.88 -10.92 15.94
CA LYS A 18 -15.02 -10.79 17.39
C LYS A 18 -14.10 -11.77 18.12
N GLY A 19 -13.23 -11.25 18.98
CA GLY A 19 -12.27 -12.04 19.75
C GLY A 19 -10.97 -12.35 19.01
N GLN A 20 -10.83 -11.92 17.75
CA GLN A 20 -9.60 -11.99 16.97
C GLN A 20 -8.87 -10.64 17.00
N ARG A 21 -7.61 -10.62 16.54
CA ARG A 21 -6.79 -9.41 16.46
C ARG A 21 -6.36 -9.09 15.05
N LEU A 22 -6.34 -10.08 14.15
CA LEU A 22 -5.82 -9.95 12.81
C LEU A 22 -6.88 -9.41 11.85
N LEU A 23 -6.51 -8.45 11.04
CA LEU A 23 -7.32 -7.98 9.93
C LEU A 23 -7.37 -9.05 8.83
N LYS A 24 -8.57 -9.37 8.39
CA LYS A 24 -8.82 -10.34 7.32
C LYS A 24 -9.68 -9.71 6.23
N PRO A 25 -9.51 -10.15 4.97
CA PRO A 25 -10.33 -9.66 3.87
C PRO A 25 -11.68 -10.38 3.82
N TYR A 26 -12.73 -9.58 3.64
CA TYR A 26 -14.12 -10.02 3.48
C TYR A 26 -14.71 -9.43 2.22
N ARG A 27 -15.75 -10.10 1.72
CA ARG A 27 -16.57 -9.61 0.62
C ARG A 27 -18.04 -9.63 1.03
N TYR A 28 -18.73 -8.52 0.82
CA TYR A 28 -20.17 -8.41 0.88
C TYR A 28 -20.72 -8.26 -0.54
N ASN A 29 -21.62 -9.16 -0.96
CA ASN A 29 -22.29 -9.03 -2.25
C ASN A 29 -23.63 -8.31 -2.02
N ILE A 30 -23.83 -7.18 -2.71
CA ILE A 30 -24.97 -6.27 -2.53
C ILE A 30 -26.28 -6.91 -2.97
N GLU A 31 -26.28 -7.65 -4.09
CA GLU A 31 -27.48 -8.28 -4.65
C GLU A 31 -27.97 -9.43 -3.79
N THR A 32 -27.06 -10.34 -3.44
CA THR A 32 -27.41 -11.53 -2.66
C THR A 32 -27.44 -11.28 -1.16
N LYS A 33 -27.00 -10.08 -0.71
CA LYS A 33 -26.85 -9.69 0.70
C LYS A 33 -26.00 -10.68 1.52
N LYS A 34 -25.06 -11.37 0.85
CA LYS A 34 -24.19 -12.37 1.48
C LYS A 34 -22.84 -11.76 1.87
N PHE A 35 -22.48 -11.98 3.11
CA PHE A 35 -21.15 -11.68 3.63
C PHE A 35 -20.31 -12.94 3.66
N SER A 36 -19.07 -12.89 3.16
CA SER A 36 -18.18 -14.04 3.09
C SER A 36 -16.74 -13.64 3.38
N LYS A 37 -16.05 -14.46 4.14
CA LYS A 37 -14.60 -14.34 4.38
C LYS A 37 -13.85 -14.84 3.15
N ILE A 38 -12.83 -14.10 2.72
CA ILE A 38 -11.89 -14.55 1.70
C ILE A 38 -10.90 -15.49 2.39
N LYS A 39 -10.69 -16.67 1.81
CA LYS A 39 -9.79 -17.67 2.40
C LYS A 39 -8.34 -17.18 2.39
N THR A 40 -7.70 -17.18 3.55
CA THR A 40 -6.30 -16.80 3.78
C THR A 40 -5.62 -17.80 4.72
N GLU A 41 -4.30 -17.72 4.83
CA GLU A 41 -3.57 -18.36 5.92
C GLU A 41 -3.95 -17.71 7.28
N ASP A 42 -3.95 -18.49 8.36
CA ASP A 42 -4.47 -18.03 9.65
C ASP A 42 -3.61 -16.93 10.29
N ASP A 43 -2.29 -17.00 10.12
CA ASP A 43 -1.33 -16.09 10.74
C ASP A 43 -1.08 -14.78 9.95
N LEU A 44 -1.74 -14.59 8.81
CA LEU A 44 -1.61 -13.35 8.03
C LEU A 44 -2.44 -12.23 8.64
N ASP A 45 -1.84 -11.08 8.81
CA ASP A 45 -2.48 -9.81 9.13
C ASP A 45 -2.45 -8.90 7.91
N PHE A 46 -3.62 -8.45 7.46
CA PHE A 46 -3.75 -7.61 6.27
C PHE A 46 -3.78 -6.16 6.68
N ASP A 47 -2.83 -5.37 6.20
CA ASP A 47 -2.69 -3.96 6.55
C ASP A 47 -3.55 -3.05 5.68
N HIS A 48 -3.45 -3.22 4.36
CA HIS A 48 -4.20 -2.40 3.41
C HIS A 48 -4.50 -3.13 2.10
N MET A 49 -5.43 -2.56 1.33
CA MET A 49 -5.81 -3.03 0.00
C MET A 49 -6.01 -1.86 -0.95
N VAL A 50 -5.84 -2.10 -2.24
CA VAL A 50 -6.04 -1.11 -3.30
C VAL A 50 -6.67 -1.76 -4.53
N TYR A 51 -7.66 -1.10 -5.12
CA TYR A 51 -8.31 -1.54 -6.33
C TYR A 51 -7.63 -0.97 -7.56
N ASP A 52 -7.30 -1.84 -8.49
CA ASP A 52 -6.78 -1.51 -9.81
C ASP A 52 -7.95 -1.33 -10.79
N VAL A 53 -8.33 -0.09 -11.03
CA VAL A 53 -9.40 0.27 -11.95
C VAL A 53 -9.10 -0.08 -13.40
N PHE A 54 -7.81 -0.22 -13.76
CA PHE A 54 -7.36 -0.51 -15.13
C PHE A 54 -7.46 -1.99 -15.49
N ASN A 55 -7.12 -2.87 -14.54
CA ASN A 55 -7.07 -4.31 -14.75
C ASN A 55 -8.17 -5.07 -13.99
N HIS A 56 -9.02 -4.35 -13.25
CA HIS A 56 -10.09 -4.91 -12.39
C HIS A 56 -9.57 -5.95 -11.38
N ASP A 57 -8.38 -5.72 -10.85
CA ASP A 57 -7.75 -6.55 -9.84
C ASP A 57 -7.76 -5.84 -8.47
N LEU A 58 -7.87 -6.59 -7.37
CA LEU A 58 -7.71 -6.07 -6.02
C LEU A 58 -6.38 -6.56 -5.45
N TYR A 59 -5.51 -5.64 -5.08
CA TYR A 59 -4.24 -5.96 -4.41
C TYR A 59 -4.37 -5.77 -2.90
N LEU A 60 -3.76 -6.67 -2.15
CA LEU A 60 -3.75 -6.67 -0.68
C LEU A 60 -2.33 -6.85 -0.17
N CYS A 61 -2.02 -6.15 0.89
CA CYS A 61 -0.74 -6.26 1.60
C CYS A 61 -0.95 -6.95 2.93
N ALA A 62 -0.08 -7.90 3.28
CA ALA A 62 -0.14 -8.62 4.54
C ALA A 62 1.26 -9.01 5.06
N SER A 63 1.38 -9.09 6.38
CA SER A 63 2.53 -9.66 7.09
C SER A 63 2.14 -10.91 7.87
N ASN A 64 3.15 -11.70 8.28
CA ASN A 64 2.92 -12.81 9.18
C ASN A 64 3.04 -12.32 10.62
N GLN A 65 1.97 -12.44 11.40
CA GLN A 65 1.91 -11.94 12.77
C GLN A 65 2.96 -12.56 13.71
N LYS A 66 3.31 -13.82 13.49
CA LYS A 66 4.34 -14.48 14.32
C LYS A 66 5.72 -13.90 14.05
N GLU A 67 6.04 -13.65 12.76
CA GLU A 67 7.30 -13.01 12.35
C GLU A 67 7.36 -11.58 12.90
N GLU A 68 6.25 -10.85 12.87
CA GLU A 68 6.17 -9.48 13.39
C GLU A 68 6.34 -9.44 14.91
N ASN A 69 5.67 -10.31 15.65
CA ASN A 69 5.83 -10.39 17.09
C ASN A 69 7.28 -10.75 17.47
N GLN A 70 7.90 -11.69 16.77
CA GLN A 70 9.30 -12.04 16.98
C GLN A 70 10.22 -10.85 16.72
N ALA A 71 10.01 -10.08 15.63
CA ALA A 71 10.80 -8.90 15.31
C ALA A 71 10.69 -7.82 16.39
N LEU A 72 9.49 -7.63 16.94
CA LEU A 72 9.25 -6.69 18.05
C LEU A 72 9.88 -7.18 19.36
N GLU A 73 9.79 -8.46 19.68
CA GLU A 73 10.43 -9.04 20.87
C GLU A 73 11.96 -8.90 20.81
N GLU A 74 12.57 -9.20 19.67
CA GLU A 74 14.00 -9.05 19.44
C GLU A 74 14.44 -7.58 19.58
N ALA A 75 13.67 -6.62 19.03
CA ALA A 75 13.95 -5.19 19.18
C ALA A 75 13.83 -4.71 20.62
N ASN A 76 12.86 -5.23 21.38
CA ASN A 76 12.60 -4.85 22.78
C ASN A 76 13.56 -5.53 23.77
N ALA A 77 14.26 -6.58 23.39
CA ALA A 77 15.20 -7.30 24.26
C ALA A 77 16.44 -6.50 24.68
N GLY A 78 16.58 -5.26 24.23
CA GLY A 78 17.31 -4.20 24.91
C GLY A 78 18.84 -4.23 24.81
N LYS A 79 19.43 -4.92 23.86
CA LYS A 79 20.90 -4.93 23.66
C LYS A 79 21.37 -4.19 22.41
N GLY A 80 20.76 -3.02 22.13
CA GLY A 80 21.08 -2.25 20.91
C GLY A 80 20.59 -2.92 19.62
N SER A 81 19.66 -3.87 19.74
CA SER A 81 19.06 -4.54 18.61
C SER A 81 18.13 -3.58 17.87
N LYS A 82 18.44 -3.33 16.63
CA LYS A 82 17.57 -2.58 15.71
C LYS A 82 16.38 -3.45 15.36
N TYR A 83 15.17 -2.86 15.30
CA TYR A 83 14.01 -3.54 14.72
C TYR A 83 14.32 -3.98 13.28
N ILE A 84 14.12 -5.25 12.99
CA ILE A 84 14.27 -5.82 11.66
C ILE A 84 12.87 -6.24 11.21
N ALA A 85 12.38 -5.60 10.16
CA ALA A 85 11.04 -5.87 9.65
C ALA A 85 10.85 -7.34 9.27
N PRO A 86 9.66 -7.92 9.46
CA PRO A 86 9.29 -9.19 8.87
C PRO A 86 9.15 -9.06 7.35
N ASN A 87 8.95 -10.18 6.68
CA ASN A 87 8.55 -10.14 5.28
C ASN A 87 7.11 -9.64 5.14
N THR A 88 6.89 -8.74 4.19
CA THR A 88 5.55 -8.37 3.76
C THR A 88 5.24 -9.02 2.41
N HIS A 89 4.00 -9.43 2.24
CA HIS A 89 3.52 -10.10 1.05
C HIS A 89 2.49 -9.25 0.33
N ILE A 90 2.62 -9.14 -1.00
CA ILE A 90 1.58 -8.55 -1.85
C ILE A 90 0.80 -9.68 -2.50
N TYR A 91 -0.51 -9.64 -2.34
CA TYR A 91 -1.46 -10.57 -2.93
C TYR A 91 -2.30 -9.89 -3.99
N ARG A 92 -2.68 -10.65 -5.01
CA ARG A 92 -3.72 -10.28 -5.96
C ARG A 92 -4.95 -11.14 -5.73
N LEU A 93 -6.09 -10.52 -5.53
CA LEU A 93 -7.39 -11.19 -5.48
C LEU A 93 -8.04 -11.15 -6.86
N LYS A 94 -8.26 -12.32 -7.44
CA LYS A 94 -8.96 -12.50 -8.70
C LYS A 94 -9.88 -13.71 -8.61
N ASN A 95 -11.14 -13.59 -9.06
CA ASN A 95 -12.12 -14.67 -9.01
C ASN A 95 -12.24 -15.32 -7.61
N ASN A 96 -12.24 -14.52 -6.56
CA ASN A 96 -12.24 -14.95 -5.14
C ASN A 96 -11.03 -15.81 -4.72
N GLN A 97 -9.99 -15.87 -5.51
CA GLN A 97 -8.74 -16.56 -5.16
C GLN A 97 -7.65 -15.54 -4.87
N LEU A 98 -7.08 -15.65 -3.68
CA LEU A 98 -5.97 -14.83 -3.26
C LEU A 98 -4.66 -15.51 -3.69
N LYS A 99 -3.89 -14.83 -4.54
CA LYS A 99 -2.59 -15.31 -5.02
C LYS A 99 -1.50 -14.36 -4.59
N ARG A 100 -0.49 -14.87 -3.89
CA ARG A 100 0.72 -14.11 -3.57
C ARG A 100 1.52 -13.86 -4.86
N ILE A 101 1.81 -12.58 -5.14
CA ILE A 101 2.55 -12.14 -6.32
C ILE A 101 3.92 -11.58 -5.98
N TYR A 102 4.13 -11.14 -4.74
CA TYR A 102 5.43 -10.62 -4.31
C TYR A 102 5.65 -10.87 -2.82
N THR A 103 6.91 -11.00 -2.43
CA THR A 103 7.35 -11.05 -1.05
C THR A 103 8.58 -10.15 -0.91
N THR A 104 8.56 -9.25 0.05
CA THR A 104 9.72 -8.41 0.37
C THR A 104 10.83 -9.24 1.02
N ASN A 105 12.03 -8.71 1.04
CA ASN A 105 13.12 -9.28 1.83
C ASN A 105 13.31 -8.41 3.09
N ARG A 106 12.63 -8.76 4.17
CA ARG A 106 12.66 -8.04 5.45
C ARG A 106 12.38 -6.55 5.31
N LYS A 107 11.29 -6.24 4.61
CA LYS A 107 10.81 -4.87 4.39
C LYS A 107 9.30 -4.84 4.61
N LEU A 108 8.83 -3.72 5.15
CA LEU A 108 7.40 -3.40 5.23
C LEU A 108 6.96 -2.73 3.94
N VAL A 109 5.73 -2.99 3.52
CA VAL A 109 5.07 -2.27 2.41
C VAL A 109 4.08 -1.28 3.01
N TYR A 110 4.24 0.00 2.70
CA TYR A 110 3.41 1.07 3.26
C TYR A 110 2.33 1.56 2.31
N ARG A 111 2.62 1.59 1.03
CA ARG A 111 1.72 2.15 0.03
C ARG A 111 1.73 1.30 -1.22
N MET A 112 0.59 1.20 -1.86
CA MET A 112 0.44 0.56 -3.17
C MET A 112 -0.38 1.47 -4.07
N LEU A 113 0.03 1.60 -5.34
CA LEU A 113 -0.67 2.37 -6.36
C LEU A 113 -0.70 1.55 -7.66
N PRO A 114 -1.87 1.06 -8.11
CA PRO A 114 -2.03 0.48 -9.42
C PRO A 114 -1.79 1.50 -10.53
N MET A 115 -1.14 1.07 -11.60
CA MET A 115 -0.79 1.88 -12.75
C MET A 115 -1.40 1.30 -14.02
N GLU A 116 -1.78 2.18 -14.96
CA GLU A 116 -2.38 1.79 -16.26
C GLU A 116 -1.52 0.77 -17.03
N SER A 117 -0.21 0.87 -16.93
CA SER A 117 0.74 -0.07 -17.55
C SER A 117 0.61 -1.53 -17.09
N GLY A 118 -0.25 -1.81 -16.11
CA GLY A 118 -0.35 -3.12 -15.45
C GLY A 118 0.76 -3.36 -14.45
N ASN A 119 1.47 -2.30 -14.03
CA ASN A 119 2.41 -2.33 -12.92
C ASN A 119 1.70 -1.88 -11.62
N LEU A 120 2.28 -2.27 -10.50
CA LEU A 120 1.89 -1.80 -9.17
C LEU A 120 3.08 -1.03 -8.59
N ALA A 121 2.94 0.27 -8.39
CA ALA A 121 3.91 1.02 -7.59
C ALA A 121 3.69 0.71 -6.11
N PHE A 122 4.77 0.54 -5.35
CA PHE A 122 4.68 0.28 -3.91
C PHE A 122 5.91 0.83 -3.18
N THR A 123 5.72 1.27 -1.94
CA THR A 123 6.78 1.83 -1.10
C THR A 123 7.19 0.81 -0.04
N GLU A 124 8.49 0.51 0.01
CA GLU A 124 9.09 -0.34 1.06
C GLU A 124 9.84 0.49 2.09
N SER A 125 9.91 -0.03 3.32
CA SER A 125 10.82 0.46 4.36
C SER A 125 11.40 -0.71 5.17
N ASP A 126 12.59 -0.50 5.74
CA ASP A 126 13.28 -1.49 6.58
C ASP A 126 12.81 -1.47 8.04
N THR A 127 12.05 -0.47 8.44
CA THR A 127 11.61 -0.29 9.82
C THR A 127 10.27 0.44 9.93
N ILE A 128 9.71 0.45 11.12
CA ILE A 128 8.47 1.17 11.44
C ILE A 128 8.74 2.66 11.71
N PRO A 129 7.72 3.56 11.65
CA PRO A 129 7.88 5.00 11.82
C PRO A 129 8.62 5.43 13.09
N ALA A 130 8.46 4.68 14.18
CA ALA A 130 9.13 4.99 15.44
C ALA A 130 10.68 4.91 15.38
N TRP A 131 11.23 4.30 14.34
CA TRP A 131 12.67 4.06 14.17
C TRP A 131 13.27 4.82 12.96
N ASN A 132 12.60 5.87 12.53
CA ASN A 132 13.02 6.75 11.43
C ASN A 132 13.26 5.99 10.11
N PRO A 133 12.18 5.49 9.47
CA PRO A 133 12.26 4.66 8.27
C PRO A 133 12.84 5.41 7.07
N GLN A 134 13.56 4.68 6.24
CA GLN A 134 13.90 5.11 4.90
C GLN A 134 12.89 4.49 3.93
N TYR A 135 12.20 5.33 3.19
CA TYR A 135 11.20 4.90 2.21
C TYR A 135 11.81 4.79 0.82
N HIS A 136 11.47 3.72 0.12
CA HIS A 136 11.90 3.49 -1.26
C HIS A 136 10.72 2.99 -2.08
N THR A 137 10.38 3.70 -3.14
CA THR A 137 9.28 3.31 -4.03
C THR A 137 9.80 2.54 -5.22
N TYR A 138 9.14 1.44 -5.55
CA TYR A 138 9.45 0.52 -6.63
C TYR A 138 8.23 0.26 -7.49
N THR A 139 8.43 -0.35 -8.66
CA THR A 139 7.35 -0.90 -9.46
C THR A 139 7.43 -2.42 -9.52
N LEU A 140 6.29 -3.08 -9.45
CA LEU A 140 6.09 -4.51 -9.63
C LEU A 140 5.33 -4.73 -10.94
N ASP A 141 5.92 -5.45 -11.86
CA ASP A 141 5.23 -5.96 -13.03
C ASP A 141 4.30 -7.10 -12.58
N THR A 142 2.99 -6.86 -12.58
CA THR A 142 2.01 -7.80 -12.03
C THR A 142 1.76 -9.02 -12.92
N LYS A 143 2.23 -9.01 -14.17
CA LYS A 143 2.16 -10.16 -15.08
C LYS A 143 3.31 -11.14 -14.85
N THR A 144 4.51 -10.60 -14.66
CA THR A 144 5.73 -11.40 -14.46
C THR A 144 6.12 -11.57 -13.00
N ASN A 145 5.50 -10.81 -12.09
CA ASN A 145 5.80 -10.73 -10.66
C ASN A 145 7.26 -10.30 -10.39
N LYS A 146 7.83 -9.49 -11.28
CA LYS A 146 9.20 -8.98 -11.14
C LYS A 146 9.19 -7.54 -10.67
N LYS A 147 9.94 -7.29 -9.60
CA LYS A 147 10.25 -5.94 -9.12
C LYS A 147 11.19 -5.26 -10.12
N LYS A 148 10.88 -4.03 -10.49
CA LYS A 148 11.67 -3.17 -11.36
C LYS A 148 12.35 -2.06 -10.55
N ALA A 149 13.22 -1.30 -11.22
CA ALA A 149 13.94 -0.19 -10.61
C ALA A 149 13.03 0.80 -9.86
N GLY A 150 13.59 1.44 -8.86
CA GLY A 150 12.88 2.37 -8.00
C GLY A 150 12.44 3.64 -8.72
N ILE A 151 11.43 4.27 -8.15
CA ILE A 151 10.96 5.61 -8.49
C ILE A 151 11.49 6.53 -7.38
N ASN A 152 12.28 7.54 -7.71
CA ASN A 152 12.97 8.39 -6.72
C ASN A 152 12.07 9.46 -6.08
N ILE A 153 10.78 9.20 -5.91
CA ILE A 153 9.84 10.16 -5.31
C ILE A 153 10.21 10.45 -3.85
N ASP A 154 10.54 9.41 -3.09
CA ASP A 154 10.81 9.54 -1.66
C ASP A 154 12.13 10.27 -1.36
N GLU A 155 13.02 10.41 -2.34
CA GLU A 155 14.24 11.23 -2.23
C GLU A 155 13.96 12.73 -2.41
N ILE A 156 12.81 13.06 -3.04
CA ILE A 156 12.45 14.45 -3.37
C ILE A 156 11.64 15.07 -2.24
N MET A 157 10.73 14.29 -1.65
CA MET A 157 9.82 14.77 -0.61
C MET A 157 9.24 13.64 0.24
N ASP A 158 8.75 13.99 1.42
CA ASP A 158 7.94 13.09 2.24
C ASP A 158 6.53 12.99 1.68
N VAL A 159 6.21 11.83 1.10
CA VAL A 159 4.93 11.60 0.41
C VAL A 159 3.94 10.93 1.37
N THR A 160 2.75 11.51 1.49
CA THR A 160 1.67 11.00 2.35
C THR A 160 0.56 10.30 1.62
N GLN A 161 0.32 10.64 0.34
CA GLN A 161 -0.71 10.03 -0.50
C GLN A 161 -0.29 10.01 -1.97
N TYR A 162 -0.69 8.95 -2.69
CA TYR A 162 -0.58 8.83 -4.14
C TYR A 162 -1.94 8.67 -4.78
N ALA A 163 -2.07 9.18 -6.01
CA ALA A 163 -3.14 8.85 -6.95
C ALA A 163 -2.61 8.84 -8.38
N CYS A 164 -3.32 8.23 -9.31
CA CYS A 164 -2.94 8.15 -10.70
C CYS A 164 -4.18 8.35 -11.59
N PHE A 165 -4.06 9.15 -12.63
CA PHE A 165 -5.09 9.23 -13.67
C PHE A 165 -5.01 8.05 -14.63
N SER A 166 -6.15 7.63 -15.16
CA SER A 166 -6.29 6.48 -16.05
C SER A 166 -5.51 6.57 -17.37
N SER A 167 -5.08 7.74 -17.76
CA SER A 167 -4.44 7.98 -19.07
C SER A 167 -3.05 8.59 -19.00
N SER A 168 -2.42 8.65 -17.82
CA SER A 168 -1.15 9.36 -17.68
C SER A 168 -0.03 8.51 -17.09
N HIS A 169 1.20 8.74 -17.56
CA HIS A 169 2.42 8.27 -16.92
C HIS A 169 2.78 9.12 -15.68
N GLN A 170 1.82 9.91 -15.19
CA GLN A 170 2.01 10.82 -14.06
C GLN A 170 1.35 10.28 -12.81
N ILE A 171 2.07 10.38 -11.71
CA ILE A 171 1.54 10.17 -10.37
C ILE A 171 1.22 11.54 -9.77
N ILE A 172 0.01 11.69 -9.22
CA ILE A 172 -0.33 12.82 -8.38
C ILE A 172 -0.06 12.44 -6.95
N LEU A 173 0.61 13.30 -6.23
CA LEU A 173 1.01 13.01 -4.86
C LEU A 173 0.77 14.21 -3.94
N LEU A 174 0.41 13.91 -2.71
CA LEU A 174 0.44 14.84 -1.61
C LEU A 174 1.78 14.66 -0.90
N GLY A 175 2.61 15.68 -0.97
CA GLY A 175 3.96 15.65 -0.47
C GLY A 175 4.28 16.83 0.43
N ARG A 176 5.29 16.66 1.27
CA ARG A 176 5.83 17.70 2.14
C ARG A 176 7.34 17.78 1.94
N ASN A 177 7.83 18.99 1.73
CA ASN A 177 9.23 19.30 1.89
C ASN A 177 9.44 20.17 3.15
N ASP A 178 10.67 20.58 3.45
CA ASP A 178 11.03 21.31 4.68
C ASP A 178 10.23 22.60 4.93
N LYS A 179 9.58 23.15 3.92
CA LYS A 179 8.92 24.45 3.98
C LYS A 179 7.44 24.41 3.65
N HIS A 180 7.00 23.49 2.81
CA HIS A 180 5.67 23.53 2.20
C HIS A 180 5.06 22.14 2.10
N GLN A 181 3.75 22.08 2.27
CA GLN A 181 2.93 20.93 1.90
C GLN A 181 2.15 21.28 0.64
N GLY A 182 2.10 20.36 -0.31
CA GLY A 182 1.43 20.62 -1.57
C GLY A 182 1.02 19.36 -2.32
N ILE A 183 0.25 19.57 -3.37
CA ILE A 183 -0.09 18.56 -4.36
C ILE A 183 0.84 18.74 -5.55
N TYR A 184 1.48 17.67 -5.94
CA TYR A 184 2.47 17.64 -7.02
C TYR A 184 2.09 16.59 -8.05
N THR A 185 2.55 16.80 -9.29
CA THR A 185 2.70 15.72 -10.26
C THR A 185 4.12 15.19 -10.24
N TYR A 186 4.26 13.92 -10.51
CA TYR A 186 5.54 13.26 -10.76
C TYR A 186 5.44 12.51 -12.08
N ASP A 187 6.26 12.88 -13.03
CA ASP A 187 6.39 12.18 -14.30
C ASP A 187 7.35 11.00 -14.17
N ILE A 188 6.84 9.80 -14.42
CA ILE A 188 7.56 8.54 -14.18
C ILE A 188 8.74 8.37 -15.12
N ASP A 189 8.61 8.86 -16.36
CA ASP A 189 9.62 8.66 -17.40
C ASP A 189 10.79 9.62 -17.21
N SER A 190 10.50 10.88 -16.89
CA SER A 190 11.53 11.91 -16.72
C SER A 190 12.02 12.10 -15.28
N GLY A 191 11.28 11.58 -14.30
CA GLY A 191 11.57 11.78 -12.87
C GLY A 191 11.34 13.21 -12.40
N LYS A 192 10.62 14.04 -13.16
CA LYS A 192 10.36 15.45 -12.81
C LYS A 192 9.12 15.60 -11.96
N THR A 193 9.20 16.49 -10.98
CA THR A 193 8.06 16.93 -10.18
C THR A 193 7.64 18.35 -10.58
N GLU A 194 6.33 18.58 -10.58
CA GLU A 194 5.73 19.89 -10.76
C GLU A 194 4.71 20.14 -9.65
N LEU A 195 4.76 21.34 -9.07
CA LEU A 195 3.82 21.75 -8.03
C LEU A 195 2.50 22.18 -8.69
N LEU A 196 1.40 21.49 -8.34
CA LEU A 196 0.04 21.85 -8.76
C LEU A 196 -0.63 22.80 -7.79
N TYR A 197 -0.48 22.54 -6.49
CA TYR A 197 -1.11 23.34 -5.45
C TYR A 197 -0.22 23.36 -4.21
N GLU A 198 -0.05 24.55 -3.63
CA GLU A 198 0.69 24.77 -2.39
C GLU A 198 -0.26 25.27 -1.30
N SER A 199 -0.22 24.64 -0.15
CA SER A 199 -0.86 25.16 1.06
C SER A 199 0.13 25.99 1.86
N LYS A 200 -0.23 27.27 2.07
CA LYS A 200 0.64 28.22 2.81
C LYS A 200 0.38 28.22 4.31
N ASN A 201 -0.84 27.94 4.73
CA ASN A 201 -1.26 28.14 6.12
C ASN A 201 -2.08 26.96 6.69
N GLU A 202 -2.43 25.97 5.89
CA GLU A 202 -3.33 24.88 6.29
C GLU A 202 -2.70 23.53 5.96
N LEU A 203 -3.03 22.51 6.75
CA LEU A 203 -2.65 21.15 6.47
C LEU A 203 -3.63 20.52 5.47
N ILE A 204 -3.10 19.97 4.39
CA ILE A 204 -3.86 19.10 3.49
C ILE A 204 -3.80 17.70 4.05
N ASN A 205 -4.93 17.14 4.45
CA ASN A 205 -4.98 15.79 5.02
C ASN A 205 -5.07 14.71 3.94
N SER A 206 -5.81 15.01 2.87
CA SER A 206 -6.01 14.09 1.73
C SER A 206 -6.49 14.85 0.52
N PHE A 207 -6.44 14.22 -0.65
CA PHE A 207 -7.06 14.68 -1.88
C PHE A 207 -7.75 13.53 -2.59
N GLU A 208 -8.70 13.84 -3.46
CA GLU A 208 -9.38 12.89 -4.34
C GLU A 208 -9.33 13.41 -5.77
N LEU A 209 -9.16 12.50 -6.73
CA LEU A 209 -9.28 12.80 -8.14
C LEU A 209 -10.73 12.58 -8.53
N LEU A 210 -11.34 13.59 -9.12
CA LEU A 210 -12.68 13.49 -9.71
C LEU A 210 -12.52 13.16 -11.19
N GLU A 211 -13.17 12.09 -11.63
CA GLU A 211 -13.26 11.71 -13.05
C GLU A 211 -14.25 12.59 -13.81
#